data_0f0759f3763d759d5cd64e5d69316f98
#
_entry.id   0f0759f3763d759d5cd64e5d69316f98
#
_cell.length_a   1.000
_cell.length_b   1.000
_cell.length_c   1.000
_cell.angle_alpha   90.00
_cell.angle_beta   90.00
_cell.angle_gamma   90.00
#
_symmetry.space_group_name_H-M   'P 1'
#
loop_
_entity.id
_entity.type
_entity.pdbx_description
1 polymer ?
#
loop_
_entity_poly.entity_id
_entity_poly.type
_entity_poly.pdbx_seq_one_letter_code
_entity_poly.pdbx_strand_id
1 'polypeptide(L)'
;MKKGKDGMKGLKALAAVMLVSGLMITAVPASASAAAYKHYVGCGVSRNAKPAHSCPKKAKKGAFFKSLKGNVAYSVCVKFPSGKNLCAQAQEAEQGTLYVNKITSTIPGKHVVSWYVKGKKVGSWAFTVTG
;
A
#
# COMPACT_ATOMS: atom_id res chain seq x y z
N MET A 1 -33.83 34.46 -18.69
CA MET A 1 -33.17 34.56 -18.51
C MET A 1 -32.65 34.38 -18.43
N LYS A 2 -32.53 34.26 -18.61
CA LYS A 2 -31.77 34.27 -18.52
C LYS A 2 -30.93 34.20 -18.34
N LYS A 3 -30.99 34.22 -18.44
CA LYS A 3 -30.07 34.32 -18.27
C LYS A 3 -29.17 34.37 -17.99
N GLY A 4 -29.34 34.50 -18.02
CA GLY A 4 -28.37 34.72 -17.75
C GLY A 4 -27.90 34.73 -17.55
N LYS A 5 -28.06 34.81 -17.47
CA LYS A 5 -27.43 35.09 -17.09
C LYS A 5 -26.57 35.05 -16.74
N ASP A 6 -26.70 35.12 -16.83
CA ASP A 6 -25.83 35.31 -16.39
C ASP A 6 -25.03 35.22 -16.05
N GLY A 7 -25.14 35.16 -16.06
CA GLY A 7 -24.29 35.20 -15.61
C GLY A 7 -23.71 34.95 -15.54
N MET A 8 -23.77 34.84 -15.61
CA MET A 8 -23.10 34.72 -15.38
C MET A 8 -22.31 34.76 -15.18
N LYS A 9 -22.42 34.85 -15.30
CA LYS A 9 -21.58 35.08 -14.96
C LYS A 9 -20.73 34.95 -14.22
N GLY A 10 -20.50 34.79 -14.05
CA GLY A 10 -19.66 34.65 -13.34
C GLY A 10 -19.06 34.01 -13.20
N LEU A 11 -19.09 33.65 -13.53
CA LEU A 11 -18.46 32.92 -13.23
C LEU A 11 -17.48 32.68 -13.18
N LYS A 12 -17.31 32.97 -13.47
CA LYS A 12 -16.36 32.77 -13.41
C LYS A 12 -15.53 32.60 -12.59
N ALA A 13 -15.42 32.56 -12.38
CA ALA A 13 -14.66 32.38 -11.57
C ALA A 13 -14.32 31.49 -11.16
N LEU A 14 -14.39 31.34 -11.29
CA LEU A 14 -13.99 30.58 -10.74
C LEU A 14 -13.31 29.81 -10.79
N ALA A 15 -13.30 29.82 -11.15
CA ALA A 15 -12.72 29.01 -11.26
C ALA A 15 -11.63 28.85 -10.88
N ALA A 16 -11.31 29.28 -10.94
CA ALA A 16 -10.32 29.19 -10.59
C ALA A 16 -10.02 28.67 -9.62
N VAL A 17 -10.17 28.84 -9.46
CA VAL A 17 -9.97 28.50 -8.56
C VAL A 17 -9.70 27.48 -8.36
N MET A 18 -9.81 27.19 -8.58
CA MET A 18 -9.65 26.23 -8.32
C MET A 18 -8.66 25.70 -8.53
N LEU A 19 -8.34 25.97 -8.81
CA LEU A 19 -7.57 25.51 -8.93
C LEU A 19 -6.82 25.38 -8.21
N VAL A 20 -6.78 25.64 -8.17
CA VAL A 20 -6.16 25.69 -7.47
C VAL A 20 -6.04 24.90 -6.83
N SER A 21 -6.46 24.92 -6.73
CA SER A 21 -6.67 24.15 -6.02
C SER A 21 -6.17 23.00 -6.28
N GLY A 22 -6.32 22.68 -7.12
CA GLY A 22 -5.98 21.40 -7.40
C GLY A 22 -4.71 21.00 -7.03
N LEU A 23 -4.00 21.74 -6.81
CA LEU A 23 -2.79 21.51 -6.54
C LEU A 23 -2.60 20.87 -5.34
N MET A 24 -3.07 21.31 -4.40
CA MET A 24 -2.81 20.81 -3.16
C MET A 24 -3.25 19.43 -3.10
N ILE A 25 -4.12 19.07 -3.89
CA ILE A 25 -4.65 17.78 -3.87
C ILE A 25 -3.67 16.69 -4.14
N THR A 26 -2.63 16.98 -4.86
CA THR A 26 -1.72 15.94 -5.25
C THR A 26 -1.01 15.27 -4.08
N ALA A 27 -0.73 15.99 -3.05
CA ALA A 27 -0.04 15.38 -1.93
C ALA A 27 -1.00 14.62 -1.05
N VAL A 28 -2.21 15.06 -0.96
CA VAL A 28 -3.18 14.46 -0.06
C VAL A 28 -3.49 13.00 -0.37
N PRO A 29 -3.65 12.58 -1.61
CA PRO A 29 -3.94 11.18 -1.89
C PRO A 29 -2.90 10.22 -1.38
N ALA A 30 -1.65 10.58 -1.45
CA ALA A 30 -0.59 9.71 -0.96
C ALA A 30 -0.69 9.54 0.54
N SER A 31 -0.97 10.62 1.27
CA SER A 31 -1.13 10.55 2.71
C SER A 31 -2.34 9.72 3.10
N ALA A 32 -3.42 9.85 2.36
CA ALA A 32 -4.63 9.09 2.65
C ALA A 32 -4.39 7.60 2.47
N SER A 33 -3.64 7.19 1.45
CA SER A 33 -3.33 5.78 1.24
C SER A 33 -2.49 5.23 2.39
N ALA A 34 -1.50 5.97 2.83
CA ALA A 34 -0.65 5.54 3.93
C ALA A 34 -1.44 5.41 5.23
N ALA A 35 -2.45 6.26 5.44
CA ALA A 35 -3.26 6.21 6.64
C ALA A 35 -4.34 5.13 6.60
N ALA A 36 -4.62 4.55 5.44
CA ALA A 36 -5.69 3.58 5.30
C ALA A 36 -5.26 2.15 5.54
N TYR A 37 -3.96 1.87 5.53
CA TYR A 37 -3.46 0.50 5.64
C TYR A 37 -2.23 0.42 6.53
N LYS A 38 -2.06 -0.73 7.19
CA LYS A 38 -0.80 -1.06 7.87
C LYS A 38 -0.17 -2.22 7.11
N HIS A 39 1.13 -2.15 6.93
CA HIS A 39 1.86 -3.19 6.23
C HIS A 39 3.29 -3.27 6.77
N TYR A 40 3.80 -4.46 6.89
CA TYR A 40 5.18 -4.68 7.32
C TYR A 40 5.58 -6.13 7.07
N VAL A 41 6.86 -6.41 7.18
CA VAL A 41 7.41 -7.75 7.13
C VAL A 41 7.96 -8.08 8.50
N GLY A 42 7.71 -9.31 8.96
CA GLY A 42 8.26 -9.78 10.22
C GLY A 42 8.96 -11.12 10.02
N CYS A 43 9.85 -11.45 10.96
CA CYS A 43 10.55 -12.73 10.94
C CYS A 43 9.73 -13.76 11.70
N GLY A 44 8.58 -14.09 11.15
CA GLY A 44 7.63 -15.02 11.70
C GLY A 44 6.30 -14.84 11.00
N VAL A 45 5.38 -15.76 11.25
CA VAL A 45 4.05 -15.71 10.63
C VAL A 45 2.93 -15.58 11.66
N SER A 46 3.28 -15.41 12.93
CA SER A 46 2.28 -15.23 13.96
C SER A 46 1.90 -13.75 14.06
N ARG A 47 0.73 -13.49 14.61
CA ARG A 47 0.27 -12.11 14.77
C ARG A 47 1.16 -11.28 15.69
N ASN A 48 2.00 -11.94 16.48
CA ASN A 48 2.91 -11.27 17.40
C ASN A 48 4.26 -10.94 16.76
N ALA A 49 4.47 -11.32 15.51
CA ALA A 49 5.73 -11.00 14.84
C ALA A 49 5.87 -9.49 14.70
N LYS A 50 7.04 -8.99 15.03
CA LYS A 50 7.30 -7.56 14.99
C LYS A 50 7.88 -7.17 13.64
N PRO A 51 7.67 -5.92 13.21
CA PRO A 51 8.28 -5.44 11.96
C PRO A 51 9.79 -5.63 12.00
N ALA A 52 10.36 -6.08 10.90
CA ALA A 52 11.79 -6.32 10.81
C ALA A 52 12.29 -6.02 9.40
N HIS A 53 13.54 -5.55 9.31
CA HIS A 53 14.19 -5.32 8.04
C HIS A 53 15.31 -6.31 7.76
N SER A 54 15.47 -7.30 8.64
CA SER A 54 16.47 -8.35 8.48
C SER A 54 15.97 -9.60 9.14
N CYS A 55 16.02 -10.72 8.43
CA CYS A 55 15.58 -12.01 8.95
C CYS A 55 16.61 -13.07 8.65
N PRO A 56 16.87 -13.97 9.62
CA PRO A 56 17.76 -15.10 9.34
C PRO A 56 17.18 -15.99 8.25
N LYS A 57 18.04 -16.61 7.50
CA LYS A 57 17.67 -17.50 6.40
C LYS A 57 16.66 -18.56 6.83
N LYS A 58 16.84 -19.15 7.99
CA LYS A 58 15.98 -20.23 8.46
C LYS A 58 14.70 -19.76 9.12
N ALA A 59 14.56 -18.48 9.42
CA ALA A 59 13.37 -17.98 10.06
C ALA A 59 12.21 -17.95 9.07
N LYS A 60 11.02 -18.23 9.57
CA LYS A 60 9.81 -18.01 8.78
C LYS A 60 9.65 -16.50 8.62
N LYS A 61 9.09 -16.09 7.50
CA LYS A 61 8.90 -14.68 7.22
C LYS A 61 7.47 -14.45 6.79
N GLY A 62 6.90 -13.34 7.18
CA GLY A 62 5.53 -13.02 6.82
C GLY A 62 5.40 -11.59 6.35
N ALA A 63 4.55 -11.41 5.34
CA ALA A 63 4.14 -10.09 4.88
C ALA A 63 2.78 -9.82 5.50
N PHE A 64 2.69 -8.80 6.32
CA PHE A 64 1.49 -8.49 7.10
C PHE A 64 0.73 -7.32 6.50
N PHE A 65 -0.58 -7.41 6.54
CA PHE A 65 -1.45 -6.38 5.99
C PHE A 65 -2.71 -6.24 6.83
N LYS A 66 -3.11 -5.01 7.07
CA LYS A 66 -4.34 -4.70 7.80
C LYS A 66 -5.00 -3.50 7.16
N SER A 67 -6.27 -3.64 6.82
CA SER A 67 -7.04 -2.51 6.34
C SER A 67 -7.63 -1.77 7.53
N LEU A 68 -7.43 -0.48 7.60
CA LEU A 68 -7.93 0.34 8.68
C LEU A 68 -9.29 0.96 8.35
N LYS A 69 -9.64 1.01 7.07
CA LYS A 69 -10.89 1.62 6.63
C LYS A 69 -11.54 0.76 5.56
N GLY A 70 -12.51 -0.02 5.96
CA GLY A 70 -13.30 -0.81 5.04
C GLY A 70 -12.67 -2.12 4.64
N ASN A 71 -13.47 -2.96 4.03
CA ASN A 71 -13.04 -4.25 3.51
C ASN A 71 -12.44 -4.03 2.12
N VAL A 72 -11.33 -4.66 1.84
CA VAL A 72 -10.66 -4.51 0.54
C VAL A 72 -10.11 -5.85 0.07
N ALA A 73 -9.91 -5.97 -1.24
CA ALA A 73 -9.15 -7.08 -1.80
C ALA A 73 -7.72 -6.56 -1.98
N TYR A 74 -6.75 -7.33 -1.50
CA TYR A 74 -5.35 -6.92 -1.62
C TYR A 74 -4.51 -8.06 -2.17
N SER A 75 -3.37 -7.72 -2.75
CA SER A 75 -2.40 -8.71 -3.19
C SER A 75 -1.00 -8.29 -2.76
N VAL A 76 -0.11 -9.26 -2.70
CA VAL A 76 1.26 -9.06 -2.23
C VAL A 76 2.21 -9.61 -3.27
N CYS A 77 3.24 -8.85 -3.59
CA CYS A 77 4.30 -9.27 -4.48
C CYS A 77 5.63 -9.20 -3.75
N VAL A 78 6.51 -10.15 -4.01
CA VAL A 78 7.85 -10.16 -3.43
C VAL A 78 8.86 -10.14 -4.57
N LYS A 79 9.74 -9.15 -4.54
CA LYS A 79 10.83 -9.05 -5.48
C LYS A 79 12.09 -9.60 -4.83
N PHE A 80 12.69 -10.59 -5.47
CA PHE A 80 13.86 -11.29 -4.96
C PHE A 80 15.15 -10.56 -5.35
N PRO A 81 16.28 -10.89 -4.72
CA PRO A 81 17.56 -10.26 -5.10
C PRO A 81 17.90 -10.42 -6.58
N SER A 82 17.45 -11.49 -7.21
CA SER A 82 17.68 -11.71 -8.64
C SER A 82 16.86 -10.79 -9.53
N GLY A 83 15.89 -10.07 -8.98
CA GLY A 83 14.96 -9.27 -9.75
C GLY A 83 13.67 -9.99 -10.08
N LYS A 84 13.60 -11.29 -9.81
CA LYS A 84 12.37 -12.05 -10.02
C LYS A 84 11.28 -11.52 -9.10
N ASN A 85 10.05 -11.42 -9.61
CA ASN A 85 8.92 -10.90 -8.85
C ASN A 85 7.83 -11.96 -8.81
N LEU A 86 7.39 -12.34 -7.63
CA LEU A 86 6.32 -13.31 -7.44
C LEU A 86 5.17 -12.66 -6.70
N CYS A 87 3.98 -12.84 -7.22
CA CYS A 87 2.79 -12.24 -6.61
C CYS A 87 1.80 -13.34 -6.20
N ALA A 88 1.23 -13.18 -5.02
CA ALA A 88 0.17 -14.05 -4.55
C ALA A 88 -1.15 -13.60 -5.15
N GLN A 89 -2.13 -14.51 -5.19
CA GLN A 89 -3.46 -14.15 -5.64
C GLN A 89 -4.07 -13.13 -4.68
N ALA A 90 -4.93 -12.29 -5.22
CA ALA A 90 -5.63 -11.32 -4.40
C ALA A 90 -6.53 -12.04 -3.39
N GLN A 91 -6.62 -11.50 -2.19
CA GLN A 91 -7.49 -12.05 -1.17
C GLN A 91 -8.25 -10.94 -0.46
N GLU A 92 -9.39 -11.29 0.09
CA GLU A 92 -10.24 -10.35 0.80
C GLU A 92 -9.67 -10.07 2.18
N ALA A 93 -9.67 -8.82 2.58
CA ALA A 93 -9.26 -8.41 3.91
C ALA A 93 -10.39 -7.64 4.56
N GLU A 94 -10.84 -8.13 5.69
CA GLU A 94 -11.85 -7.43 6.47
C GLU A 94 -11.21 -6.31 7.27
N GLN A 95 -11.93 -5.23 7.41
CA GLN A 95 -11.43 -4.09 8.17
C GLN A 95 -11.00 -4.52 9.57
N GLY A 96 -9.83 -4.07 9.99
CA GLY A 96 -9.35 -4.30 11.34
C GLY A 96 -8.72 -5.66 11.60
N THR A 97 -8.70 -6.56 10.62
CA THR A 97 -8.11 -7.88 10.79
C THR A 97 -6.71 -7.91 10.19
N LEU A 98 -5.77 -8.46 10.91
CA LEU A 98 -4.39 -8.58 10.45
C LEU A 98 -4.23 -9.87 9.66
N TYR A 99 -3.78 -9.76 8.43
CA TYR A 99 -3.54 -10.89 7.54
C TYR A 99 -2.06 -11.08 7.32
N VAL A 100 -1.64 -12.31 7.08
CA VAL A 100 -0.24 -12.61 6.83
C VAL A 100 -0.12 -13.50 5.60
N ASN A 101 0.82 -13.14 4.72
CA ASN A 101 1.21 -13.98 3.61
C ASN A 101 2.61 -14.50 3.90
N LYS A 102 2.76 -15.81 3.88
CA LYS A 102 4.04 -16.44 4.20
C LYS A 102 5.03 -16.21 3.06
N ILE A 103 6.24 -15.81 3.41
CA ILE A 103 7.33 -15.66 2.46
C ILE A 103 8.31 -16.80 2.70
N THR A 104 8.50 -17.64 1.68
CA THR A 104 9.31 -18.84 1.83
C THR A 104 10.75 -18.72 1.35
N SER A 105 11.17 -17.53 0.96
CA SER A 105 12.52 -17.35 0.44
C SER A 105 13.59 -17.62 1.49
N THR A 106 14.60 -18.39 1.10
CA THR A 106 15.80 -18.59 1.89
C THR A 106 17.02 -18.01 1.17
N ILE A 107 16.81 -17.25 0.12
CA ILE A 107 17.89 -16.68 -0.68
C ILE A 107 18.46 -15.47 0.05
N PRO A 108 19.75 -15.45 0.37
CA PRO A 108 20.34 -14.29 1.03
C PRO A 108 20.26 -13.07 0.15
N GLY A 109 20.08 -11.91 0.76
CA GLY A 109 20.07 -10.66 0.04
C GLY A 109 18.80 -9.86 0.25
N LYS A 110 18.72 -8.74 -0.44
CA LYS A 110 17.63 -7.79 -0.29
C LYS A 110 16.39 -8.23 -1.04
N HIS A 111 15.27 -8.22 -0.35
CA HIS A 111 13.95 -8.48 -0.89
C HIS A 111 13.09 -7.24 -0.72
N VAL A 112 12.15 -7.03 -1.63
CA VAL A 112 11.19 -5.93 -1.50
C VAL A 112 9.79 -6.51 -1.62
N VAL A 113 8.97 -6.25 -0.62
CA VAL A 113 7.58 -6.68 -0.61
C VAL A 113 6.72 -5.47 -0.95
N SER A 114 5.74 -5.66 -1.82
CA SER A 114 4.82 -4.60 -2.21
C SER A 114 3.39 -5.08 -2.04
N TRP A 115 2.54 -4.21 -1.54
CA TRP A 115 1.11 -4.49 -1.36
C TRP A 115 0.30 -3.65 -2.33
N TYR A 116 -0.74 -4.25 -2.88
CA TYR A 116 -1.58 -3.60 -3.89
C TYR A 116 -3.05 -3.72 -3.50
N VAL A 117 -3.80 -2.67 -3.70
CA VAL A 117 -5.26 -2.67 -3.54
C VAL A 117 -5.83 -2.12 -4.83
N LYS A 118 -6.72 -2.87 -5.45
CA LYS A 118 -7.33 -2.48 -6.74
C LYS A 118 -6.27 -2.15 -7.79
N GLY A 119 -5.21 -2.92 -7.81
CA GLY A 119 -4.15 -2.74 -8.80
C GLY A 119 -3.17 -1.61 -8.52
N LYS A 120 -3.34 -0.87 -7.42
CA LYS A 120 -2.45 0.22 -7.08
C LYS A 120 -1.58 -0.16 -5.90
N LYS A 121 -0.29 0.17 -5.97
CA LYS A 121 0.62 -0.09 -4.87
C LYS A 121 0.26 0.84 -3.71
N VAL A 122 0.00 0.25 -2.56
CA VAL A 122 -0.34 1.02 -1.36
C VAL A 122 0.79 1.00 -0.32
N GLY A 123 1.81 0.18 -0.53
CA GLY A 123 2.95 0.16 0.38
C GLY A 123 4.04 -0.76 -0.11
N SER A 124 5.23 -0.60 0.46
CA SER A 124 6.33 -1.50 0.20
C SER A 124 7.21 -1.61 1.45
N TRP A 125 8.01 -2.66 1.51
CA TRP A 125 8.87 -2.92 2.65
C TRP A 125 10.08 -3.70 2.18
N ALA A 126 11.27 -3.18 2.46
CA ALA A 126 12.50 -3.87 2.11
C ALA A 126 13.04 -4.63 3.32
N PHE A 127 13.47 -5.85 3.10
CA PHE A 127 14.12 -6.62 4.15
C PHE A 127 15.24 -7.46 3.55
N THR A 128 16.21 -7.83 4.39
CA THR A 128 17.34 -8.62 3.97
C THR A 128 17.28 -10.00 4.62
N VAL A 129 17.49 -11.04 3.83
CA VAL A 129 17.65 -12.39 4.34
C VAL A 129 19.14 -12.58 4.57
N THR A 130 19.50 -12.92 5.80
CA THR A 130 20.90 -13.13 6.18
C THR A 130 21.19 -14.62 6.34
N GLY A 131 22.39 -14.96 6.22
CA GLY A 131 22.74 -16.33 6.44
C GLY A 131 23.69 -16.87 5.57
#